data_0e0da69bb5e162ddf05a4e4c0b0c9e3c
#
_entry.id   0e0da69bb5e162ddf05a4e4c0b0c9e3c
#
_cell.length_a   1.000
_cell.length_b   1.000
_cell.length_c   1.000
_cell.angle_alpha   90.00
_cell.angle_beta   90.00
_cell.angle_gamma   90.00
#
_symmetry.space_group_name_H-M   'P 1'
#
loop_
_entity.id
_entity.type
_entity.pdbx_description
1 polymer ?
#
loop_
_entity_poly.entity_id
_entity_poly.type
_entity_poly.pdbx_seq_one_letter_code
_entity_poly.pdbx_strand_id
1 'polypeptide(L)'
;MTTSQTPPRRITQRRIAELAGVSQATVSLVLNDKADGDARIPEETRERVLKVLRETGYVADPAARRLAGVGNKILGVFTYEPAFPTESQDFYAPLLSGIEQAAENLGCDLLLFTSAPVVNGTRRLLHEHNRLRLADGCLLLGVEMDHAELERLVADGFPFVAVGRRDVEGVPYVAIDYTSGTARLVGEAWELGHRRFAFLHVDSRGESVLDRRAGVLDELARRGGDAAVADLVAIPSLGDDLERDWAAIRSSGATVVVVETAEWAERLHGFAERDGVDVPRDLGMIVLSEPGRAGGRVEFTRLSPPRTELAAAATSLLARMLDPDDEVGEAELRQTLPCPTLEGTTLVAPAASGTPAASVAPAAPEASA
;
A
#
# COMPACT_ATOMS: atom_id res chain seq x y z
N MET A 1 12.29 33.45 45.12
CA MET A 1 11.13 32.70 45.62
C MET A 1 10.52 31.95 44.43
N THR A 2 10.93 30.71 44.25
CA THR A 2 10.46 29.84 43.14
C THR A 2 9.23 29.11 43.66
N THR A 3 8.05 29.51 43.22
CA THR A 3 6.80 28.80 43.51
C THR A 3 6.83 27.44 42.79
N SER A 4 7.03 26.38 43.55
CA SER A 4 6.85 25.02 43.13
C SER A 4 5.36 24.81 42.80
N GLN A 5 5.00 24.88 41.50
CA GLN A 5 3.68 24.46 41.06
C GLN A 5 3.65 22.91 41.05
N THR A 6 2.97 22.35 42.03
CA THR A 6 2.61 20.93 42.03
C THR A 6 1.77 20.67 40.76
N PRO A 7 2.11 19.70 39.92
CA PRO A 7 1.32 19.40 38.72
C PRO A 7 -0.14 19.12 39.10
N PRO A 8 -1.11 19.56 38.32
CA PRO A 8 -2.52 19.34 38.60
C PRO A 8 -2.79 17.86 38.76
N ARG A 9 -3.36 17.49 39.90
CA ARG A 9 -3.68 16.08 40.25
C ARG A 9 -4.67 15.56 39.21
N ARG A 10 -4.26 14.54 38.42
CA ARG A 10 -5.14 13.90 37.43
C ARG A 10 -6.46 13.49 38.13
N ILE A 11 -7.57 13.95 37.56
CA ILE A 11 -8.90 13.57 38.03
C ILE A 11 -9.07 12.07 37.79
N THR A 12 -9.60 11.35 38.76
CA THR A 12 -9.81 9.90 38.71
C THR A 12 -11.28 9.58 38.50
N GLN A 13 -11.58 8.38 37.98
CA GLN A 13 -12.94 7.87 37.85
C GLN A 13 -13.72 7.92 39.17
N ARG A 14 -13.04 7.66 40.29
CA ARG A 14 -13.62 7.78 41.64
C ARG A 14 -14.06 9.22 41.94
N ARG A 15 -13.26 10.20 41.52
CA ARG A 15 -13.61 11.60 41.72
C ARG A 15 -14.81 12.04 40.87
N ILE A 16 -14.90 11.50 39.64
CA ILE A 16 -16.09 11.70 38.80
C ILE A 16 -17.33 11.10 39.46
N ALA A 17 -17.23 9.90 39.99
CA ALA A 17 -18.33 9.22 40.72
C ALA A 17 -18.84 10.03 41.92
N GLU A 18 -17.89 10.58 42.71
CA GLU A 18 -18.21 11.47 43.82
C GLU A 18 -18.93 12.76 43.36
N LEU A 19 -18.46 13.41 42.30
CA LEU A 19 -19.04 14.63 41.75
C LEU A 19 -20.44 14.40 41.12
N ALA A 20 -20.62 13.27 40.46
CA ALA A 20 -21.89 12.90 39.84
C ALA A 20 -22.90 12.24 40.83
N GLY A 21 -22.49 11.93 42.07
CA GLY A 21 -23.31 11.28 43.07
C GLY A 21 -23.72 9.84 42.68
N VAL A 22 -22.81 9.09 42.04
CA VAL A 22 -23.05 7.72 41.59
C VAL A 22 -21.90 6.79 42.00
N SER A 23 -22.07 5.48 41.77
CA SER A 23 -20.97 4.52 41.95
C SER A 23 -19.92 4.63 40.85
N GLN A 24 -18.67 4.21 41.14
CA GLN A 24 -17.62 4.13 40.12
C GLN A 24 -18.02 3.15 38.99
N ALA A 25 -18.75 2.08 39.31
CA ALA A 25 -19.27 1.16 38.31
C ALA A 25 -20.23 1.87 37.33
N THR A 26 -21.13 2.73 37.85
CA THR A 26 -22.04 3.53 37.01
C THR A 26 -21.26 4.46 36.07
N VAL A 27 -20.20 5.13 36.55
CA VAL A 27 -19.32 5.96 35.69
C VAL A 27 -18.65 5.10 34.62
N SER A 28 -18.17 3.91 34.97
CA SER A 28 -17.55 2.99 34.01
C SER A 28 -18.52 2.53 32.93
N LEU A 29 -19.77 2.22 33.27
CA LEU A 29 -20.82 1.84 32.33
C LEU A 29 -21.14 3.00 31.35
N VAL A 30 -21.24 4.23 31.85
CA VAL A 30 -21.49 5.42 31.00
C VAL A 30 -20.32 5.70 30.07
N LEU A 31 -19.08 5.56 30.55
CA LEU A 31 -17.86 5.77 29.72
C LEU A 31 -17.67 4.73 28.63
N ASN A 32 -18.17 3.53 28.82
CA ASN A 32 -17.98 2.41 27.89
C ASN A 32 -19.19 2.17 26.97
N ASP A 33 -20.18 3.07 27.00
CA ASP A 33 -21.45 3.01 26.23
C ASP A 33 -22.23 1.67 26.38
N LYS A 34 -21.90 0.90 27.42
CA LYS A 34 -22.58 -0.38 27.74
C LYS A 34 -23.90 -0.17 28.48
N ALA A 35 -24.55 0.98 28.27
CA ALA A 35 -25.79 1.32 28.93
C ALA A 35 -27.02 0.60 28.32
N ASP A 36 -26.86 -0.10 27.20
CA ASP A 36 -27.94 -0.82 26.51
C ASP A 36 -28.08 -2.30 26.94
N GLY A 37 -27.21 -2.80 27.83
CA GLY A 37 -27.33 -4.12 28.44
C GLY A 37 -28.27 -4.15 29.63
N ASP A 38 -28.35 -5.31 30.33
CA ASP A 38 -29.25 -5.60 31.50
C ASP A 38 -29.22 -4.56 32.65
N ALA A 39 -28.25 -3.64 32.66
CA ALA A 39 -28.17 -2.55 33.64
C ALA A 39 -28.59 -1.20 33.00
N ARG A 40 -29.89 -1.00 32.82
CA ARG A 40 -30.44 0.28 32.34
C ARG A 40 -30.11 1.40 33.32
N ILE A 41 -29.13 2.27 32.94
CA ILE A 41 -28.85 3.50 33.66
C ILE A 41 -29.93 4.52 33.28
N PRO A 42 -30.67 5.11 34.29
CA PRO A 42 -31.62 6.17 33.98
C PRO A 42 -30.99 7.30 33.22
N GLU A 43 -31.67 7.83 32.19
CA GLU A 43 -31.14 8.89 31.32
C GLU A 43 -30.67 10.12 32.11
N GLU A 44 -31.41 10.53 33.13
CA GLU A 44 -31.02 11.61 34.05
C GLU A 44 -29.64 11.37 34.72
N THR A 45 -29.38 10.11 35.07
CA THR A 45 -28.10 9.71 35.69
C THR A 45 -26.98 9.73 34.65
N ARG A 46 -27.26 9.27 33.43
CA ARG A 46 -26.32 9.31 32.31
C ARG A 46 -25.94 10.75 31.98
N GLU A 47 -26.91 11.63 31.80
CA GLU A 47 -26.68 13.03 31.51
C GLU A 47 -25.88 13.73 32.62
N ARG A 48 -26.15 13.43 33.89
CA ARG A 48 -25.40 13.97 35.02
C ARG A 48 -23.94 13.53 35.00
N VAL A 49 -23.66 12.27 34.72
CA VAL A 49 -22.28 11.77 34.58
C VAL A 49 -21.58 12.44 33.39
N LEU A 50 -22.23 12.48 32.22
CA LEU A 50 -21.70 13.13 31.02
C LEU A 50 -21.40 14.62 31.22
N LYS A 51 -22.24 15.32 31.99
CA LYS A 51 -22.03 16.71 32.36
C LYS A 51 -20.75 16.86 33.18
N VAL A 52 -20.57 16.04 34.21
CA VAL A 52 -19.37 16.09 35.07
C VAL A 52 -18.11 15.74 34.27
N LEU A 53 -18.18 14.77 33.35
CA LEU A 53 -17.08 14.44 32.47
C LEU A 53 -16.65 15.63 31.59
N ARG A 54 -17.63 16.34 30.99
CA ARG A 54 -17.35 17.55 30.17
C ARG A 54 -16.76 18.68 31.01
N GLU A 55 -17.34 18.95 32.18
CA GLU A 55 -16.90 20.07 33.07
C GLU A 55 -15.49 19.83 33.63
N THR A 56 -15.12 18.56 33.83
CA THR A 56 -13.83 18.19 34.42
C THR A 56 -12.74 17.92 33.39
N GLY A 57 -13.10 17.80 32.10
CA GLY A 57 -12.16 17.38 31.04
C GLY A 57 -11.58 15.98 31.31
N TYR A 58 -12.31 15.13 32.04
CA TYR A 58 -11.84 13.80 32.36
C TYR A 58 -11.78 12.92 31.11
N VAL A 59 -10.62 12.35 30.86
CA VAL A 59 -10.41 11.31 29.86
C VAL A 59 -9.99 10.04 30.58
N ALA A 60 -10.68 8.93 30.28
CA ALA A 60 -10.33 7.63 30.85
C ALA A 60 -8.89 7.26 30.49
N ASP A 61 -8.14 6.75 31.46
CA ASP A 61 -6.76 6.31 31.23
C ASP A 61 -6.76 5.08 30.28
N PRO A 62 -6.08 5.15 29.12
CA PRO A 62 -6.03 4.05 28.17
C PRO A 62 -5.49 2.75 28.78
N ALA A 63 -4.54 2.84 29.72
CA ALA A 63 -4.02 1.67 30.42
C ALA A 63 -5.07 1.01 31.32
N ALA A 64 -5.88 1.81 32.01
CA ALA A 64 -6.98 1.32 32.83
C ALA A 64 -8.09 0.69 31.98
N ARG A 65 -8.42 1.25 30.81
CA ARG A 65 -9.39 0.67 29.86
C ARG A 65 -8.92 -0.69 29.37
N ARG A 66 -7.65 -0.81 29.00
CA ARG A 66 -7.07 -2.08 28.55
C ARG A 66 -7.09 -3.15 29.65
N LEU A 67 -6.76 -2.80 30.90
CA LEU A 67 -6.84 -3.71 32.03
C LEU A 67 -8.29 -4.20 32.29
N ALA A 68 -9.28 -3.39 31.93
CA ALA A 68 -10.69 -3.73 31.99
C ALA A 68 -11.19 -4.51 30.76
N GLY A 69 -10.31 -4.85 29.80
CA GLY A 69 -10.69 -5.55 28.57
C GLY A 69 -11.47 -4.66 27.58
N VAL A 70 -11.39 -3.34 27.74
CA VAL A 70 -12.08 -2.38 26.87
C VAL A 70 -11.06 -1.79 25.88
N GLY A 71 -11.33 -1.87 24.59
CA GLY A 71 -10.50 -1.25 23.56
C GLY A 71 -10.34 0.27 23.73
N ASN A 72 -9.23 0.81 23.28
CA ASN A 72 -8.94 2.24 23.36
C ASN A 72 -9.42 3.02 22.14
N LYS A 73 -9.89 2.33 21.10
CA LYS A 73 -10.18 2.89 19.78
C LYS A 73 -8.93 3.53 19.15
N ILE A 74 -7.78 2.90 19.34
CA ILE A 74 -6.49 3.31 18.75
C ILE A 74 -6.04 2.20 17.80
N LEU A 75 -5.96 2.52 16.52
CA LEU A 75 -5.39 1.66 15.49
C LEU A 75 -3.93 2.04 15.24
N GLY A 76 -3.04 1.06 15.27
CA GLY A 76 -1.64 1.23 14.93
C GLY A 76 -1.44 1.25 13.42
N VAL A 77 -0.47 2.02 12.98
CA VAL A 77 0.03 1.98 11.60
C VAL A 77 1.53 1.80 11.65
N PHE A 78 2.04 0.76 11.03
CA PHE A 78 3.45 0.49 10.90
C PHE A 78 3.84 0.39 9.42
N THR A 79 4.94 1.03 9.05
CA THR A 79 5.49 0.97 7.70
C THR A 79 6.89 0.38 7.73
N TYR A 80 7.14 -0.67 6.93
CA TYR A 80 8.46 -1.32 6.86
C TYR A 80 9.50 -0.40 6.20
N GLU A 81 9.08 0.45 5.27
CA GLU A 81 9.90 1.52 4.71
C GLU A 81 9.46 2.89 5.25
N PRO A 82 10.29 3.94 5.19
CA PRO A 82 9.88 5.30 5.54
C PRO A 82 8.69 5.77 4.67
N ALA A 83 7.61 6.25 5.32
CA ALA A 83 6.37 6.63 4.62
C ALA A 83 6.34 8.09 4.12
N PHE A 84 7.19 8.96 4.68
CA PHE A 84 7.13 10.41 4.44
C PHE A 84 8.25 11.02 3.57
N PRO A 85 9.36 10.31 3.21
CA PRO A 85 10.29 10.85 2.21
C PRO A 85 9.58 11.12 0.89
N THR A 86 10.04 12.15 0.18
CA THR A 86 9.45 12.58 -1.10
C THR A 86 9.38 11.44 -2.13
N GLU A 87 10.39 10.57 -2.12
CA GLU A 87 10.51 9.43 -3.05
C GLU A 87 9.47 8.32 -2.84
N SER A 88 8.94 8.17 -1.62
CA SER A 88 7.91 7.16 -1.30
C SER A 88 6.52 7.76 -1.07
N GLN A 89 6.39 9.08 -1.16
CA GLN A 89 5.15 9.79 -0.84
C GLN A 89 4.00 9.37 -1.75
N ASP A 90 4.24 9.21 -3.04
CA ASP A 90 3.21 8.83 -4.01
C ASP A 90 2.69 7.39 -3.80
N PHE A 91 3.50 6.52 -3.20
CA PHE A 91 3.08 5.17 -2.84
C PHE A 91 2.26 5.15 -1.54
N TYR A 92 2.76 5.82 -0.47
CA TYR A 92 2.15 5.75 0.85
C TYR A 92 1.00 6.71 1.07
N ALA A 93 0.98 7.89 0.43
CA ALA A 93 -0.04 8.91 0.67
C ALA A 93 -1.47 8.43 0.40
N PRO A 94 -1.78 7.72 -0.70
CA PRO A 94 -3.13 7.18 -0.92
C PRO A 94 -3.53 6.15 0.14
N LEU A 95 -2.59 5.30 0.58
CA LEU A 95 -2.82 4.30 1.63
C LEU A 95 -3.12 4.98 2.96
N LEU A 96 -2.30 5.95 3.38
CA LEU A 96 -2.50 6.68 4.62
C LEU A 96 -3.81 7.47 4.61
N SER A 97 -4.18 8.06 3.47
CA SER A 97 -5.46 8.76 3.32
C SER A 97 -6.66 7.81 3.47
N GLY A 98 -6.58 6.61 2.89
CA GLY A 98 -7.63 5.60 3.06
C GLY A 98 -7.75 5.08 4.50
N ILE A 99 -6.62 4.91 5.20
CA ILE A 99 -6.60 4.55 6.62
C ILE A 99 -7.23 5.65 7.47
N GLU A 100 -6.82 6.90 7.26
CA GLU A 100 -7.32 8.06 8.01
C GLU A 100 -8.83 8.20 7.87
N GLN A 101 -9.34 8.19 6.64
CA GLN A 101 -10.77 8.30 6.36
C GLN A 101 -11.58 7.15 6.99
N ALA A 102 -11.08 5.93 6.91
CA ALA A 102 -11.76 4.78 7.51
C ALA A 102 -11.73 4.84 9.05
N ALA A 103 -10.60 5.23 9.65
CA ALA A 103 -10.47 5.38 11.10
C ALA A 103 -11.40 6.49 11.65
N GLU A 104 -11.51 7.63 10.93
CA GLU A 104 -12.44 8.71 11.27
C GLU A 104 -13.89 8.20 11.29
N ASN A 105 -14.32 7.48 10.26
CA ASN A 105 -15.67 6.91 10.16
C ASN A 105 -15.97 5.90 11.28
N LEU A 106 -14.94 5.19 11.77
CA LEU A 106 -15.03 4.22 12.85
C LEU A 106 -14.89 4.86 14.26
N GLY A 107 -14.60 6.17 14.31
CA GLY A 107 -14.33 6.88 15.57
C GLY A 107 -13.09 6.37 16.28
N CYS A 108 -12.05 5.99 15.52
CA CYS A 108 -10.77 5.52 16.00
C CYS A 108 -9.67 6.55 15.78
N ASP A 109 -8.73 6.63 16.71
CA ASP A 109 -7.48 7.38 16.55
C ASP A 109 -6.40 6.53 15.88
N LEU A 110 -5.43 7.17 15.21
CA LEU A 110 -4.30 6.51 14.60
C LEU A 110 -3.00 6.74 15.39
N LEU A 111 -2.24 5.67 15.61
CA LEU A 111 -0.91 5.70 16.19
C LEU A 111 0.14 5.20 15.20
N LEU A 112 0.94 6.12 14.67
CA LEU A 112 2.01 5.76 13.74
C LEU A 112 3.28 5.36 14.50
N PHE A 113 3.78 4.15 14.25
CA PHE A 113 5.00 3.63 14.85
C PHE A 113 6.22 3.95 13.97
N THR A 114 7.02 4.93 14.37
CA THR A 114 8.19 5.40 13.59
C THR A 114 9.54 5.05 14.20
N SER A 115 9.56 4.63 15.48
CA SER A 115 10.79 4.42 16.25
C SER A 115 11.28 2.96 16.18
N ALA A 116 11.19 2.33 15.00
CA ALA A 116 11.67 0.99 14.78
C ALA A 116 13.14 1.00 14.27
N PRO A 117 14.01 0.07 14.73
CA PRO A 117 15.36 -0.04 14.20
C PRO A 117 15.33 -0.44 12.73
N VAL A 118 16.28 0.08 11.96
CA VAL A 118 16.46 -0.25 10.54
C VAL A 118 17.60 -1.27 10.43
N VAL A 119 17.32 -2.42 9.81
CA VAL A 119 18.29 -3.47 9.51
C VAL A 119 18.21 -3.77 8.01
N ASN A 120 19.33 -3.63 7.30
CA ASN A 120 19.41 -3.82 5.85
C ASN A 120 18.38 -3.00 5.06
N GLY A 121 18.17 -1.74 5.46
CA GLY A 121 17.24 -0.82 4.79
C GLY A 121 15.77 -0.97 5.18
N THR A 122 15.39 -2.01 5.91
CA THR A 122 14.02 -2.30 6.33
C THR A 122 13.84 -2.12 7.83
N ARG A 123 12.73 -1.53 8.26
CA ARG A 123 12.39 -1.41 9.68
C ARG A 123 12.01 -2.77 10.25
N ARG A 124 12.39 -3.01 11.51
CA ARG A 124 12.02 -4.20 12.26
C ARG A 124 10.85 -3.91 13.20
N LEU A 125 9.74 -4.59 12.94
CA LEU A 125 8.52 -4.46 13.73
C LEU A 125 8.71 -5.01 15.14
N LEU A 126 9.28 -6.23 15.24
CA LEU A 126 9.52 -6.91 16.51
C LEU A 126 10.94 -6.62 17.02
N HIS A 127 11.03 -5.75 18.01
CA HIS A 127 12.26 -5.40 18.68
C HIS A 127 12.03 -5.21 20.18
N GLU A 128 13.11 -5.15 20.96
CA GLU A 128 13.09 -5.14 22.44
C GLU A 128 12.22 -4.01 23.04
N HIS A 129 12.11 -2.87 22.33
CA HIS A 129 11.34 -1.70 22.77
C HIS A 129 10.07 -1.47 21.93
N ASN A 130 9.56 -2.50 21.29
CA ASN A 130 8.36 -2.35 20.49
C ASN A 130 7.16 -1.92 21.35
N ARG A 131 6.28 -1.11 20.75
CA ARG A 131 5.15 -0.50 21.44
C ARG A 131 3.81 -0.83 20.77
N LEU A 132 3.76 -1.88 19.96
CA LEU A 132 2.56 -2.28 19.23
C LEU A 132 1.33 -2.38 20.14
N ARG A 133 1.54 -2.87 21.35
CA ARG A 133 0.46 -3.01 22.35
C ARG A 133 -0.08 -1.68 22.89
N LEU A 134 0.38 -0.50 22.43
CA LEU A 134 -0.29 0.78 22.68
C LEU A 134 -1.54 0.94 21.83
N ALA A 135 -1.59 0.31 20.68
CA ALA A 135 -2.78 0.20 19.83
C ALA A 135 -3.57 -1.07 20.15
N ASP A 136 -4.84 -1.10 19.80
CA ASP A 136 -5.71 -2.27 19.96
C ASP A 136 -5.39 -3.34 18.90
N GLY A 137 -5.03 -2.89 17.70
CA GLY A 137 -4.51 -3.68 16.58
C GLY A 137 -3.67 -2.82 15.65
N CYS A 138 -3.05 -3.41 14.61
CA CYS A 138 -2.12 -2.71 13.74
C CYS A 138 -2.33 -3.00 12.26
N LEU A 139 -2.29 -1.96 11.44
CA LEU A 139 -2.15 -2.05 9.99
C LEU A 139 -0.67 -2.09 9.63
N LEU A 140 -0.26 -3.09 8.85
CA LEU A 140 1.12 -3.28 8.41
C LEU A 140 1.24 -2.93 6.94
N LEU A 141 2.10 -1.98 6.61
CA LEU A 141 2.36 -1.48 5.26
C LEU A 141 3.83 -1.71 4.89
N GLY A 142 4.07 -2.12 3.67
CA GLY A 142 5.42 -2.30 3.13
C GLY A 142 5.40 -3.05 1.81
N VAL A 143 6.40 -2.85 0.99
CA VAL A 143 6.61 -3.63 -0.23
C VAL A 143 7.05 -5.04 0.15
N GLU A 144 8.06 -5.13 1.02
CA GLU A 144 8.51 -6.39 1.60
C GLU A 144 8.28 -6.38 3.11
N MET A 145 7.82 -7.52 3.65
CA MET A 145 7.65 -7.72 5.08
C MET A 145 8.42 -8.97 5.51
N ASP A 146 8.97 -8.93 6.71
CA ASP A 146 9.69 -10.09 7.26
C ASP A 146 8.69 -11.19 7.66
N HIS A 147 8.76 -12.34 6.98
CA HIS A 147 7.84 -13.46 7.19
C HIS A 147 7.88 -13.98 8.62
N ALA A 148 9.08 -14.03 9.25
CA ALA A 148 9.21 -14.51 10.63
C ALA A 148 8.52 -13.55 11.63
N GLU A 149 8.52 -12.23 11.36
CA GLU A 149 7.77 -11.28 12.17
C GLU A 149 6.26 -11.48 12.02
N LEU A 150 5.78 -11.75 10.79
CA LEU A 150 4.36 -12.02 10.54
C LEU A 150 3.92 -13.33 11.20
N GLU A 151 4.68 -14.42 11.06
CA GLU A 151 4.44 -15.70 11.75
C GLU A 151 4.36 -15.52 13.27
N ARG A 152 5.25 -14.70 13.81
CA ARG A 152 5.26 -14.41 15.24
C ARG A 152 4.03 -13.63 15.69
N LEU A 153 3.58 -12.64 14.92
CA LEU A 153 2.35 -11.89 15.25
C LEU A 153 1.12 -12.81 15.24
N VAL A 154 1.03 -13.73 14.26
CA VAL A 154 -0.03 -14.74 14.21
C VAL A 154 0.03 -15.64 15.44
N ALA A 155 1.21 -16.17 15.79
CA ALA A 155 1.39 -17.03 16.95
C ALA A 155 1.09 -16.33 18.29
N ASP A 156 1.42 -15.06 18.40
CA ASP A 156 1.16 -14.24 19.60
C ASP A 156 -0.30 -13.78 19.69
N GLY A 157 -1.14 -14.04 18.66
CA GLY A 157 -2.55 -13.64 18.62
C GLY A 157 -2.74 -12.12 18.66
N PHE A 158 -1.75 -11.34 18.21
CA PHE A 158 -1.89 -9.88 18.16
C PHE A 158 -2.74 -9.49 16.94
N PRO A 159 -3.83 -8.69 17.10
CA PRO A 159 -4.67 -8.30 15.98
C PRO A 159 -3.90 -7.41 14.99
N PHE A 160 -3.81 -7.81 13.73
CA PHE A 160 -3.23 -7.00 12.67
C PHE A 160 -3.83 -7.35 11.31
N VAL A 161 -3.71 -6.46 10.35
CA VAL A 161 -4.04 -6.68 8.94
C VAL A 161 -2.90 -6.15 8.09
N ALA A 162 -2.40 -6.98 7.18
CA ALA A 162 -1.42 -6.55 6.20
C ALA A 162 -2.11 -5.85 5.01
N VAL A 163 -1.58 -4.70 4.60
CA VAL A 163 -2.02 -4.00 3.39
C VAL A 163 -1.19 -4.53 2.22
N GLY A 164 -1.82 -5.35 1.39
CA GLY A 164 -1.20 -6.17 0.35
C GLY A 164 -1.16 -7.66 0.70
N ARG A 165 -1.17 -8.53 -0.32
CA ARG A 165 -1.07 -9.98 -0.18
C ARG A 165 0.22 -10.39 0.55
N ARG A 166 0.12 -11.44 1.37
CA ARG A 166 1.26 -12.04 2.07
C ARG A 166 1.19 -13.56 1.97
N ASP A 167 2.34 -14.16 1.64
CA ASP A 167 2.51 -15.62 1.49
C ASP A 167 2.88 -16.28 2.83
N VAL A 168 2.21 -15.86 3.90
CA VAL A 168 2.38 -16.42 5.25
C VAL A 168 1.03 -16.95 5.72
N GLU A 169 1.01 -18.18 6.21
CA GLU A 169 -0.21 -18.83 6.71
C GLU A 169 -0.79 -18.07 7.91
N GLY A 170 -2.12 -17.95 7.95
CA GLY A 170 -2.82 -17.26 9.05
C GLY A 170 -2.75 -15.74 9.02
N VAL A 171 -2.00 -15.12 8.11
CA VAL A 171 -1.92 -13.65 8.00
C VAL A 171 -3.20 -13.11 7.35
N PRO A 172 -3.95 -12.22 8.04
CA PRO A 172 -5.05 -11.50 7.43
C PRO A 172 -4.50 -10.36 6.55
N TYR A 173 -5.10 -10.21 5.37
CA TYR A 173 -4.71 -9.14 4.44
C TYR A 173 -5.85 -8.68 3.55
N VAL A 174 -5.72 -7.45 3.04
CA VAL A 174 -6.45 -6.98 1.86
C VAL A 174 -5.44 -6.69 0.76
N ALA A 175 -5.68 -7.22 -0.44
CA ALA A 175 -4.77 -7.18 -1.58
C ALA A 175 -5.41 -6.54 -2.81
N ILE A 176 -4.59 -6.27 -3.82
CA ILE A 176 -5.02 -5.89 -5.17
C ILE A 176 -4.63 -7.02 -6.13
N ASP A 177 -5.51 -7.37 -7.05
CA ASP A 177 -5.26 -8.35 -8.11
C ASP A 177 -4.37 -7.77 -9.22
N TYR A 178 -3.08 -7.62 -8.89
CA TYR A 178 -2.09 -7.16 -9.85
C TYR A 178 -1.86 -8.14 -10.97
N THR A 179 -2.00 -9.43 -10.72
CA THR A 179 -1.81 -10.49 -11.73
C THR A 179 -2.78 -10.32 -12.88
N SER A 180 -4.09 -10.29 -12.59
CA SER A 180 -5.11 -10.14 -13.63
C SER A 180 -5.07 -8.77 -14.33
N GLY A 181 -4.80 -7.69 -13.57
CA GLY A 181 -4.67 -6.35 -14.13
C GLY A 181 -3.51 -6.27 -15.13
N THR A 182 -2.33 -6.80 -14.75
CA THR A 182 -1.14 -6.83 -15.60
C THR A 182 -1.36 -7.72 -16.83
N ALA A 183 -1.91 -8.91 -16.63
CA ALA A 183 -2.23 -9.83 -17.74
C ALA A 183 -3.14 -9.16 -18.78
N ARG A 184 -4.11 -8.34 -18.35
CA ARG A 184 -4.98 -7.59 -19.26
C ARG A 184 -4.20 -6.64 -20.15
N LEU A 185 -3.33 -5.81 -19.59
CA LEU A 185 -2.52 -4.84 -20.34
C LEU A 185 -1.55 -5.53 -21.32
N VAL A 186 -0.91 -6.63 -20.90
CA VAL A 186 -0.05 -7.42 -21.76
C VAL A 186 -0.86 -8.07 -22.89
N GLY A 187 -2.07 -8.56 -22.58
CA GLY A 187 -3.01 -9.12 -23.55
C GLY A 187 -3.45 -8.08 -24.59
N GLU A 188 -3.76 -6.85 -24.18
CA GLU A 188 -4.09 -5.74 -25.07
C GLU A 188 -2.95 -5.44 -26.05
N ALA A 189 -1.71 -5.36 -25.55
CA ALA A 189 -0.53 -5.19 -26.41
C ALA A 189 -0.36 -6.35 -27.40
N TRP A 190 -0.60 -7.59 -26.95
CA TRP A 190 -0.55 -8.75 -27.82
C TRP A 190 -1.61 -8.71 -28.93
N GLU A 191 -2.82 -8.27 -28.63
CA GLU A 191 -3.93 -8.11 -29.61
C GLU A 191 -3.65 -7.02 -30.61
N LEU A 192 -2.95 -5.94 -30.20
CA LEU A 192 -2.45 -4.91 -31.09
C LEU A 192 -1.34 -5.39 -32.03
N GLY A 193 -0.76 -6.57 -31.81
CA GLY A 193 0.25 -7.18 -32.67
C GLY A 193 1.67 -7.14 -32.11
N HIS A 194 1.90 -6.64 -30.91
CA HIS A 194 3.21 -6.73 -30.27
C HIS A 194 3.58 -8.17 -29.97
N ARG A 195 4.84 -8.53 -30.24
CA ARG A 195 5.39 -9.89 -30.01
C ARG A 195 6.74 -9.87 -29.30
N ARG A 196 7.45 -8.76 -29.33
CA ARG A 196 8.72 -8.57 -28.65
C ARG A 196 8.52 -7.59 -27.51
N PHE A 197 8.61 -8.12 -26.29
CA PHE A 197 8.37 -7.40 -25.05
C PHE A 197 9.68 -7.19 -24.28
N ALA A 198 9.85 -6.00 -23.71
CA ALA A 198 10.79 -5.77 -22.63
C ALA A 198 10.00 -5.54 -21.32
N PHE A 199 10.52 -6.00 -20.20
CA PHE A 199 9.92 -5.77 -18.89
C PHE A 199 10.96 -5.23 -17.92
N LEU A 200 10.87 -3.94 -17.64
CA LEU A 200 11.66 -3.26 -16.63
C LEU A 200 10.92 -3.32 -15.28
N HIS A 201 11.46 -4.10 -14.37
CA HIS A 201 10.82 -4.37 -13.09
C HIS A 201 11.73 -4.10 -11.90
N VAL A 202 11.12 -3.84 -10.75
CA VAL A 202 11.84 -3.68 -9.49
C VAL A 202 12.50 -5.01 -9.10
N ASP A 203 13.77 -4.96 -8.71
CA ASP A 203 14.48 -6.12 -8.17
C ASP A 203 14.12 -6.31 -6.69
N SER A 204 12.94 -6.86 -6.46
CA SER A 204 12.37 -7.11 -5.13
C SER A 204 11.61 -8.43 -5.10
N ARG A 205 11.48 -8.99 -3.90
CA ARG A 205 10.69 -10.20 -3.61
C ARG A 205 9.32 -9.90 -3.00
N GLY A 206 8.93 -8.65 -2.92
CA GLY A 206 7.61 -8.27 -2.43
C GLY A 206 6.50 -8.90 -3.27
N GLU A 207 5.47 -9.43 -2.63
CA GLU A 207 4.41 -10.19 -3.28
C GLU A 207 3.72 -9.41 -4.40
N SER A 208 3.55 -8.10 -4.24
CA SER A 208 2.95 -7.25 -5.29
C SER A 208 3.84 -7.13 -6.54
N VAL A 209 5.17 -7.23 -6.41
CA VAL A 209 6.12 -7.27 -7.52
C VAL A 209 6.04 -8.64 -8.21
N LEU A 210 6.01 -9.72 -7.42
CA LEU A 210 5.86 -11.08 -7.93
C LEU A 210 4.52 -11.26 -8.66
N ASP A 211 3.43 -10.68 -8.16
CA ASP A 211 2.11 -10.73 -8.80
C ASP A 211 2.09 -10.04 -10.17
N ARG A 212 2.71 -8.85 -10.30
CA ARG A 212 2.85 -8.17 -11.60
C ARG A 212 3.70 -8.99 -12.56
N ARG A 213 4.81 -9.54 -12.07
CA ARG A 213 5.67 -10.41 -12.88
C ARG A 213 4.93 -11.65 -13.34
N ALA A 214 4.16 -12.29 -12.47
CA ALA A 214 3.31 -13.44 -12.85
C ALA A 214 2.31 -13.03 -13.93
N GLY A 215 1.64 -11.89 -13.82
CA GLY A 215 0.73 -11.38 -14.84
C GLY A 215 1.37 -11.21 -16.22
N VAL A 216 2.62 -10.74 -16.29
CA VAL A 216 3.37 -10.64 -17.55
C VAL A 216 3.67 -12.05 -18.11
N LEU A 217 4.26 -12.91 -17.29
CA LEU A 217 4.74 -14.23 -17.73
C LEU A 217 3.59 -15.16 -18.13
N ASP A 218 2.55 -15.22 -17.31
CA ASP A 218 1.40 -16.10 -17.52
C ASP A 218 0.62 -15.69 -18.78
N GLU A 219 0.45 -14.39 -19.03
CA GLU A 219 -0.24 -13.94 -20.22
C GLU A 219 0.58 -14.18 -21.49
N LEU A 220 1.89 -13.95 -21.48
CA LEU A 220 2.76 -14.30 -22.60
C LEU A 220 2.76 -15.80 -22.87
N ALA A 221 2.85 -16.64 -21.84
CA ALA A 221 2.76 -18.09 -21.97
C ALA A 221 1.41 -18.51 -22.56
N ARG A 222 0.32 -17.94 -22.09
CA ARG A 222 -1.03 -18.23 -22.56
C ARG A 222 -1.23 -17.87 -24.05
N ARG A 223 -0.62 -16.77 -24.50
CA ARG A 223 -0.78 -16.24 -25.87
C ARG A 223 0.19 -16.86 -26.88
N GLY A 224 1.45 -17.00 -26.51
CA GLY A 224 2.53 -17.39 -27.42
C GLY A 224 3.34 -18.62 -26.98
N GLY A 225 2.93 -19.28 -25.90
CA GLY A 225 3.63 -20.44 -25.34
C GLY A 225 5.02 -20.09 -24.78
N ASP A 226 5.84 -21.10 -24.54
CA ASP A 226 7.18 -20.98 -23.97
C ASP A 226 8.11 -20.09 -24.81
N ALA A 227 7.89 -20.01 -26.11
CA ALA A 227 8.68 -19.17 -27.00
C ALA A 227 8.50 -17.67 -26.69
N ALA A 228 7.27 -17.23 -26.45
CA ALA A 228 7.01 -15.82 -26.10
C ALA A 228 7.59 -15.44 -24.73
N VAL A 229 7.63 -16.38 -23.79
CA VAL A 229 8.29 -16.19 -22.49
C VAL A 229 9.80 -16.16 -22.65
N ALA A 230 10.40 -17.03 -23.51
CA ALA A 230 11.83 -17.03 -23.77
C ALA A 230 12.31 -15.77 -24.49
N ASP A 231 11.45 -15.17 -25.32
CA ASP A 231 11.74 -13.93 -26.06
C ASP A 231 11.54 -12.64 -25.20
N LEU A 232 10.99 -12.77 -23.99
CA LEU A 232 10.85 -11.63 -23.06
C LEU A 232 12.21 -11.17 -22.57
N VAL A 233 12.51 -9.89 -22.75
CA VAL A 233 13.70 -9.27 -22.17
C VAL A 233 13.35 -8.68 -20.80
N ALA A 234 13.56 -9.47 -19.74
CA ALA A 234 13.36 -9.03 -18.37
C ALA A 234 14.60 -8.25 -17.86
N ILE A 235 14.38 -7.06 -17.37
CA ILE A 235 15.41 -6.14 -16.87
C ILE A 235 15.11 -5.82 -15.42
N PRO A 236 15.77 -6.52 -14.46
CA PRO A 236 15.66 -6.16 -13.05
C PRO A 236 16.43 -4.86 -12.78
N SER A 237 15.81 -3.94 -12.04
CA SER A 237 16.41 -2.64 -11.73
C SER A 237 16.13 -2.20 -10.29
N LEU A 238 17.06 -1.43 -9.74
CA LEU A 238 16.88 -0.68 -8.49
C LEU A 238 16.54 0.80 -8.77
N GLY A 239 16.50 1.19 -10.05
CA GLY A 239 16.24 2.57 -10.46
C GLY A 239 17.44 3.51 -10.36
N ASP A 240 18.60 3.00 -9.98
CA ASP A 240 19.84 3.75 -9.78
C ASP A 240 20.54 4.12 -11.10
N ASP A 241 20.38 3.30 -12.18
CA ASP A 241 20.97 3.51 -13.49
C ASP A 241 19.95 3.26 -14.63
N LEU A 242 18.96 4.11 -14.74
CA LEU A 242 17.93 4.01 -15.79
C LEU A 242 18.48 4.31 -17.22
N GLU A 243 19.64 4.94 -17.36
CA GLU A 243 20.31 5.09 -18.67
C GLU A 243 20.78 3.73 -19.20
N ARG A 244 21.40 2.92 -18.37
CA ARG A 244 21.79 1.54 -18.69
C ARG A 244 20.55 0.71 -19.05
N ASP A 245 19.47 0.83 -18.25
CA ASP A 245 18.25 0.07 -18.46
C ASP A 245 17.57 0.48 -19.78
N TRP A 246 17.58 1.78 -20.11
CA TRP A 246 17.11 2.29 -21.39
C TRP A 246 17.94 1.74 -22.56
N ALA A 247 19.26 1.72 -22.45
CA ALA A 247 20.13 1.14 -23.47
C ALA A 247 19.83 -0.36 -23.70
N ALA A 248 19.55 -1.11 -22.61
CA ALA A 248 19.15 -2.52 -22.70
C ALA A 248 17.80 -2.68 -23.41
N ILE A 249 16.79 -1.85 -23.10
CA ILE A 249 15.51 -1.84 -23.81
C ILE A 249 15.72 -1.58 -25.30
N ARG A 250 16.51 -0.55 -25.66
CA ARG A 250 16.78 -0.20 -27.05
C ARG A 250 17.47 -1.32 -27.83
N SER A 251 18.43 -2.01 -27.22
CA SER A 251 19.17 -3.10 -27.86
C SER A 251 18.38 -4.39 -27.98
N SER A 252 17.31 -4.58 -27.19
CA SER A 252 16.48 -5.78 -27.20
C SER A 252 15.65 -5.93 -28.47
N GLY A 253 15.41 -4.85 -29.20
CA GLY A 253 14.49 -4.82 -30.34
C GLY A 253 13.01 -4.99 -29.93
N ALA A 254 12.67 -4.79 -28.64
CA ALA A 254 11.29 -4.79 -28.16
C ALA A 254 10.47 -3.71 -28.87
N THR A 255 9.23 -4.04 -29.18
CA THR A 255 8.25 -3.09 -29.74
C THR A 255 7.33 -2.51 -28.67
N VAL A 256 7.36 -3.07 -27.48
CA VAL A 256 6.65 -2.56 -26.30
C VAL A 256 7.49 -2.83 -25.06
N VAL A 257 7.52 -1.88 -24.16
CA VAL A 257 8.11 -2.02 -22.82
C VAL A 257 7.02 -1.96 -21.76
N VAL A 258 7.04 -2.92 -20.84
CA VAL A 258 6.27 -2.91 -19.62
C VAL A 258 7.16 -2.36 -18.52
N VAL A 259 6.73 -1.30 -17.84
CA VAL A 259 7.52 -0.61 -16.81
C VAL A 259 6.78 -0.68 -15.49
N GLU A 260 7.44 -1.15 -14.44
CA GLU A 260 6.77 -1.39 -13.17
C GLU A 260 6.35 -0.11 -12.45
N THR A 261 7.18 0.95 -12.51
CA THR A 261 6.90 2.21 -11.80
C THR A 261 6.67 3.37 -12.76
N ALA A 262 5.73 4.24 -12.42
CA ALA A 262 5.41 5.41 -13.23
C ALA A 262 6.58 6.42 -13.28
N GLU A 263 7.33 6.56 -12.19
CA GLU A 263 8.53 7.40 -12.14
C GLU A 263 9.57 6.98 -13.18
N TRP A 264 9.83 5.67 -13.27
CA TRP A 264 10.76 5.16 -14.29
C TRP A 264 10.22 5.37 -15.70
N ALA A 265 8.91 5.15 -15.90
CA ALA A 265 8.29 5.37 -17.19
C ALA A 265 8.39 6.82 -17.67
N GLU A 266 8.21 7.81 -16.78
CA GLU A 266 8.40 9.23 -17.09
C GLU A 266 9.85 9.54 -17.51
N ARG A 267 10.82 8.98 -16.80
CA ARG A 267 12.23 9.14 -17.14
C ARG A 267 12.59 8.46 -18.47
N LEU A 268 12.11 7.23 -18.69
CA LEU A 268 12.31 6.52 -19.96
C LEU A 268 11.67 7.25 -21.14
N HIS A 269 10.49 7.84 -20.93
CA HIS A 269 9.85 8.68 -21.96
C HIS A 269 10.73 9.89 -22.31
N GLY A 270 11.31 10.55 -21.30
CA GLY A 270 12.27 11.64 -21.53
C GLY A 270 13.52 11.18 -22.29
N PHE A 271 14.02 9.96 -22.04
CA PHE A 271 15.12 9.39 -22.83
C PHE A 271 14.68 9.07 -24.25
N ALA A 272 13.45 8.59 -24.45
CA ALA A 272 12.90 8.35 -25.79
C ALA A 272 12.83 9.65 -26.60
N GLU A 273 12.30 10.73 -26.02
CA GLU A 273 12.28 12.06 -26.66
C GLU A 273 13.69 12.55 -27.04
N ARG A 274 14.66 12.43 -26.12
CA ARG A 274 16.05 12.82 -26.33
C ARG A 274 16.69 12.07 -27.50
N ASP A 275 16.39 10.76 -27.60
CA ASP A 275 17.01 9.87 -28.58
C ASP A 275 16.21 9.77 -29.90
N GLY A 276 15.12 10.55 -30.02
CA GLY A 276 14.27 10.60 -31.20
C GLY A 276 13.44 9.34 -31.44
N VAL A 277 13.09 8.63 -30.35
CA VAL A 277 12.20 7.45 -30.37
C VAL A 277 10.78 7.92 -30.12
N ASP A 278 9.88 7.68 -31.07
CA ASP A 278 8.47 8.03 -30.95
C ASP A 278 7.74 7.00 -30.07
N VAL A 279 7.20 7.45 -28.94
CA VAL A 279 6.27 6.71 -28.12
C VAL A 279 4.85 7.24 -28.44
N PRO A 280 3.96 6.43 -28.99
CA PRO A 280 3.96 4.95 -29.00
C PRO A 280 4.40 4.26 -30.30
N ARG A 281 4.78 4.99 -31.37
CA ARG A 281 4.92 4.41 -32.72
C ARG A 281 6.12 3.48 -32.86
N ASP A 282 7.30 3.92 -32.35
CA ASP A 282 8.54 3.14 -32.40
C ASP A 282 8.62 2.18 -31.22
N LEU A 283 8.10 2.59 -30.05
CA LEU A 283 8.09 1.81 -28.82
C LEU A 283 6.81 2.08 -28.04
N GLY A 284 5.94 1.07 -27.90
CA GLY A 284 4.81 1.12 -26.98
C GLY A 284 5.29 1.11 -25.53
N MET A 285 4.54 1.76 -24.62
CA MET A 285 4.87 1.79 -23.19
C MET A 285 3.65 1.51 -22.35
N ILE A 286 3.75 0.51 -21.45
CA ILE A 286 2.74 0.11 -20.48
C ILE A 286 3.33 0.33 -19.09
N VAL A 287 2.51 0.87 -18.16
CA VAL A 287 2.97 1.19 -16.79
C VAL A 287 2.15 0.40 -15.77
N LEU A 288 2.81 -0.28 -14.83
CA LEU A 288 2.15 -1.12 -13.83
C LEU A 288 1.86 -0.40 -12.50
N SER A 289 1.85 0.92 -12.53
CA SER A 289 1.51 1.76 -11.38
C SER A 289 0.86 3.07 -11.82
N GLU A 290 0.39 3.86 -10.86
CA GLU A 290 -0.10 5.22 -11.12
C GLU A 290 1.03 6.25 -11.04
N PRO A 291 1.01 7.30 -11.91
CA PRO A 291 1.86 8.47 -11.75
C PRO A 291 1.52 9.19 -10.44
N GLY A 292 2.53 9.88 -9.89
CA GLY A 292 2.35 10.69 -8.72
C GLY A 292 1.38 11.86 -8.92
N ARG A 293 0.98 12.50 -7.81
CA ARG A 293 0.00 13.61 -7.79
C ARG A 293 0.37 14.81 -8.68
N ALA A 294 1.62 14.96 -9.08
CA ALA A 294 2.06 16.06 -9.92
C ALA A 294 1.51 16.01 -11.35
N GLY A 295 0.83 14.92 -11.73
CA GLY A 295 0.27 14.72 -13.07
C GLY A 295 1.39 14.72 -14.12
N GLY A 296 1.79 13.55 -14.60
CA GLY A 296 2.77 13.44 -15.67
C GLY A 296 2.30 14.17 -16.94
N ARG A 297 3.26 14.56 -17.80
CA ARG A 297 2.97 15.12 -19.12
C ARG A 297 2.37 14.10 -20.08
N VAL A 298 2.46 12.81 -19.73
CA VAL A 298 2.13 11.68 -20.58
C VAL A 298 1.00 10.87 -19.97
N GLU A 299 -0.01 10.62 -20.76
CA GLU A 299 -1.11 9.72 -20.40
C GLU A 299 -0.72 8.28 -20.72
N PHE A 300 -0.09 7.60 -19.77
CA PHE A 300 0.31 6.21 -19.93
C PHE A 300 -0.88 5.26 -19.94
N THR A 301 -0.83 4.26 -20.83
CA THR A 301 -1.65 3.04 -20.68
C THR A 301 -1.13 2.27 -19.47
N ARG A 302 -1.98 2.10 -18.43
CA ARG A 302 -1.48 1.70 -17.11
C ARG A 302 -2.46 0.96 -16.22
N LEU A 303 -1.94 0.37 -15.16
CA LEU A 303 -2.75 -0.02 -14.01
C LEU A 303 -3.21 1.22 -13.22
N SER A 304 -4.39 1.10 -12.62
CA SER A 304 -4.94 2.06 -11.66
C SER A 304 -5.30 1.34 -10.36
N PRO A 305 -4.30 0.98 -9.54
CA PRO A 305 -4.55 0.24 -8.31
C PRO A 305 -5.32 1.09 -7.30
N PRO A 306 -6.46 0.59 -6.76
CA PRO A 306 -7.31 1.33 -5.83
C PRO A 306 -6.70 1.36 -4.41
N ARG A 307 -5.59 2.09 -4.23
CA ARG A 307 -4.81 2.10 -2.98
C ARG A 307 -5.56 2.70 -1.80
N THR A 308 -6.39 3.72 -2.04
CA THR A 308 -7.21 4.33 -0.99
C THR A 308 -8.26 3.34 -0.48
N GLU A 309 -8.96 2.69 -1.40
CA GLU A 309 -9.96 1.67 -1.11
C GLU A 309 -9.35 0.44 -0.46
N LEU A 310 -8.17 0.02 -0.92
CA LEU A 310 -7.40 -1.06 -0.31
C LEU A 310 -7.15 -0.80 1.18
N ALA A 311 -6.64 0.38 1.49
CA ALA A 311 -6.29 0.77 2.84
C ALA A 311 -7.54 0.94 3.72
N ALA A 312 -8.61 1.51 3.19
CA ALA A 312 -9.90 1.63 3.89
C ALA A 312 -10.50 0.25 4.20
N ALA A 313 -10.46 -0.70 3.25
CA ALA A 313 -10.92 -2.06 3.46
C ALA A 313 -10.09 -2.80 4.51
N ALA A 314 -8.76 -2.64 4.51
CA ALA A 314 -7.89 -3.23 5.53
C ALA A 314 -8.17 -2.65 6.92
N THR A 315 -8.44 -1.35 7.02
CA THR A 315 -8.81 -0.69 8.28
C THR A 315 -10.15 -1.20 8.79
N SER A 316 -11.13 -1.34 7.90
CA SER A 316 -12.46 -1.88 8.25
C SER A 316 -12.37 -3.34 8.70
N LEU A 317 -11.55 -4.16 8.02
CA LEU A 317 -11.31 -5.55 8.43
C LEU A 317 -10.69 -5.61 9.82
N LEU A 318 -9.66 -4.79 10.09
CA LEU A 318 -9.04 -4.74 11.41
C LEU A 318 -10.05 -4.34 12.51
N ALA A 319 -10.89 -3.34 12.25
CA ALA A 319 -11.91 -2.91 13.20
C ALA A 319 -12.92 -4.02 13.51
N ARG A 320 -13.37 -4.76 12.50
CA ARG A 320 -14.25 -5.94 12.68
C ARG A 320 -13.57 -7.03 13.51
N MET A 321 -12.30 -7.32 13.26
CA MET A 321 -11.52 -8.28 14.06
C MET A 321 -11.34 -7.86 15.51
N LEU A 322 -11.43 -6.57 15.81
CA LEU A 322 -11.35 -6.01 17.18
C LEU A 322 -12.71 -5.95 17.88
N ASP A 323 -13.80 -6.08 17.14
CA ASP A 323 -15.16 -6.06 17.69
C ASP A 323 -15.50 -7.46 18.24
N PRO A 324 -15.74 -7.60 19.54
CA PRO A 324 -16.09 -8.90 20.13
C PRO A 324 -17.49 -9.41 19.68
N ASP A 325 -18.32 -8.55 19.13
CA ASP A 325 -19.66 -8.87 18.66
C ASP A 325 -19.71 -9.20 17.16
N ASP A 326 -18.58 -9.04 16.41
CA ASP A 326 -18.45 -9.39 14.98
C ASP A 326 -17.58 -10.66 14.82
N GLU A 327 -18.15 -11.70 14.23
CA GLU A 327 -17.43 -12.94 13.91
C GLU A 327 -16.91 -12.86 12.47
N VAL A 328 -15.64 -12.47 12.30
CA VAL A 328 -14.97 -12.47 10.99
C VAL A 328 -14.61 -13.91 10.60
N GLY A 329 -15.23 -14.42 9.53
CA GLY A 329 -14.95 -15.75 9.01
C GLY A 329 -13.56 -15.84 8.35
N GLU A 330 -12.95 -17.04 8.33
CA GLU A 330 -11.61 -17.25 7.75
C GLU A 330 -11.51 -16.77 6.28
N ALA A 331 -12.56 -16.96 5.49
CA ALA A 331 -12.62 -16.49 4.11
C ALA A 331 -12.60 -14.95 3.97
N GLU A 332 -13.02 -14.22 4.99
CA GLU A 332 -13.04 -12.76 5.01
C GLU A 332 -11.72 -12.15 5.46
N LEU A 333 -10.84 -12.95 6.09
CA LEU A 333 -9.52 -12.52 6.52
C LEU A 333 -8.57 -12.23 5.34
N ARG A 334 -8.88 -12.73 4.16
CA ARG A 334 -8.06 -12.58 2.95
C ARG A 334 -8.92 -12.06 1.82
N GLN A 335 -8.83 -10.78 1.56
CA GLN A 335 -9.64 -10.09 0.55
C GLN A 335 -8.76 -9.64 -0.62
N THR A 336 -9.31 -9.62 -1.83
CA THR A 336 -8.62 -9.14 -3.03
C THR A 336 -9.52 -8.21 -3.81
N LEU A 337 -9.07 -6.99 -4.02
CA LEU A 337 -9.74 -5.98 -4.83
C LEU A 337 -9.28 -6.10 -6.29
N PRO A 338 -10.15 -5.86 -7.27
CA PRO A 338 -9.75 -5.81 -8.67
C PRO A 338 -8.76 -4.67 -8.91
N CYS A 339 -7.83 -4.86 -9.86
CA CYS A 339 -6.93 -3.81 -10.34
C CYS A 339 -7.43 -3.29 -11.70
N PRO A 340 -8.09 -2.13 -11.77
CA PRO A 340 -8.48 -1.52 -13.03
C PRO A 340 -7.28 -1.18 -13.92
N THR A 341 -7.53 -1.11 -15.23
CA THR A 341 -6.61 -0.58 -16.22
C THR A 341 -7.15 0.73 -16.79
N LEU A 342 -6.27 1.64 -17.13
CA LEU A 342 -6.61 2.87 -17.82
C LEU A 342 -5.88 2.93 -19.16
N GLU A 343 -6.67 3.16 -20.21
CA GLU A 343 -6.14 3.43 -21.54
C GLU A 343 -5.50 4.82 -21.57
N GLY A 344 -4.33 4.90 -22.17
CA GLY A 344 -3.58 6.14 -22.39
C GLY A 344 -3.15 6.27 -23.84
N THR A 345 -2.21 7.17 -24.09
CA THR A 345 -1.72 7.45 -25.44
C THR A 345 -0.44 6.70 -25.81
N THR A 346 0.08 5.86 -24.93
CA THR A 346 1.42 5.24 -25.04
C THR A 346 1.41 3.82 -25.60
N LEU A 347 0.28 3.30 -26.04
CA LEU A 347 0.17 1.97 -26.61
C LEU A 347 -0.68 2.01 -27.89
N VAL A 348 -0.09 1.60 -29.02
CA VAL A 348 -0.75 1.42 -30.31
C VAL A 348 -0.18 0.20 -31.02
N ALA A 349 -0.76 -0.23 -32.12
CA ALA A 349 -0.18 -1.31 -32.93
C ALA A 349 1.27 -0.97 -33.36
N PRO A 350 2.21 -1.94 -33.30
CA PRO A 350 3.59 -1.71 -33.70
C PRO A 350 3.64 -1.32 -35.18
N ALA A 351 4.57 -0.44 -35.55
CA ALA A 351 4.85 -0.14 -36.95
C ALA A 351 5.12 -1.47 -37.70
N ALA A 352 4.46 -1.65 -38.86
CA ALA A 352 4.72 -2.81 -39.69
C ALA A 352 6.24 -2.93 -39.90
N SER A 353 6.83 -4.10 -39.57
CA SER A 353 8.27 -4.33 -39.74
C SER A 353 8.64 -4.15 -41.19
N GLY A 354 8.92 -2.91 -41.56
CA GLY A 354 9.56 -2.59 -42.84
C GLY A 354 10.91 -3.27 -42.83
N THR A 355 11.20 -4.06 -43.86
CA THR A 355 12.52 -4.57 -44.17
C THR A 355 13.55 -3.44 -43.89
N PRO A 356 14.64 -3.68 -43.15
CA PRO A 356 15.59 -2.65 -42.86
C PRO A 356 16.04 -2.03 -44.19
N ALA A 357 15.91 -0.70 -44.34
CA ALA A 357 16.35 0.02 -45.49
C ALA A 357 17.82 -0.36 -45.70
N ALA A 358 18.11 -1.00 -46.82
CA ALA A 358 19.44 -1.39 -47.20
C ALA A 358 20.35 -0.15 -47.07
N SER A 359 21.35 -0.25 -46.20
CA SER A 359 22.42 0.74 -46.07
C SER A 359 22.93 1.13 -47.48
N VAL A 360 22.62 2.33 -47.89
CA VAL A 360 23.25 2.92 -49.10
C VAL A 360 24.71 3.09 -48.75
N ALA A 361 25.52 2.19 -49.29
CA ALA A 361 26.98 2.32 -49.23
C ALA A 361 27.38 3.67 -49.85
N PRO A 362 28.31 4.44 -49.25
CA PRO A 362 28.79 5.68 -49.86
C PRO A 362 29.52 5.34 -51.17
N ALA A 363 29.11 6.00 -52.26
CA ALA A 363 29.76 5.91 -53.55
C ALA A 363 31.25 6.28 -53.43
N ALA A 364 32.11 5.42 -53.96
CA ALA A 364 33.54 5.69 -54.03
C ALA A 364 33.79 6.92 -54.91
N PRO A 365 34.77 7.81 -54.58
CA PRO A 365 35.13 8.92 -55.42
C PRO A 365 35.77 8.44 -56.71
N GLU A 366 35.23 8.90 -57.84
CA GLU A 366 35.86 8.71 -59.17
C GLU A 366 37.25 9.38 -59.19
N ALA A 367 38.25 8.57 -59.50
CA ALA A 367 39.60 9.07 -59.77
C ALA A 367 39.58 9.75 -61.13
N SER A 368 39.80 11.07 -61.16
CA SER A 368 40.12 11.83 -62.37
C SER A 368 41.55 11.64 -62.72
N ALA A 369 41.79 11.24 -63.96
CA ALA A 369 43.11 11.21 -64.63
C ALA A 369 43.67 12.59 -64.95
#